data_c7acf96b46303285380b726df61826da
#
_entry.id   c7acf96b46303285380b726df61826da
#
_cell.length_a   1.000
_cell.length_b   1.000
_cell.length_c   1.000
_cell.angle_alpha   90.00
_cell.angle_beta   90.00
_cell.angle_gamma   90.00
#
_symmetry.space_group_name_H-M   'P 1'
#
loop_
_entity.id
_entity.type
_entity.pdbx_description
1 polymer ?
#
loop_
_entity_poly.entity_id
_entity_poly.type
_entity_poly.pdbx_seq_one_letter_code
_entity_poly.pdbx_strand_id
1 'polypeptide(L)'
;MAVRLNRAAGFVAVTAMLVLFMAAAGAPTPLYVVYQQQWGFPTSTLTLVFAVYVLGLLATILVVGALSDHVGRRPVLVAAIVLEAVALLLFLVAGGVATLLAARLVQGIATGAAITTLSAAVVDLTAPSRAGRAGLVTSVATLLGLAAGSVGTGALVEFAPAPTTLVYVVLLVGVFAAAVATALLPETAPRRRGALASLRPRVGLPDYLRSEFLTITPILLASWALGGLYLSLGPSVAAGSLGITDHLVGGLVAMLLCGTGALTALLLRNWPLPRVLLLAAVLLAVGTMGTLGAVDAGSAPLAALGTVVAGVGFGAAGLGAFGTMAALARPTERGAVFALTYVVSYLAFSVPAVAAGVAANVVGLGPTTTVYGGVVAALGLIAVAARLRRRRAFADDARGARSGV
;
A
#
# COMPACT_ATOMS: atom_id res chain seq x y z
N MET A 1 16.48 14.67 33.81
CA MET A 1 15.47 14.97 32.77
C MET A 1 15.73 14.07 31.57
N ALA A 2 14.77 13.25 31.14
CA ALA A 2 14.95 12.44 29.93
C ALA A 2 14.94 13.37 28.70
N VAL A 3 15.97 13.28 27.87
CA VAL A 3 16.05 14.01 26.60
C VAL A 3 14.86 13.59 25.74
N ARG A 4 14.05 14.53 25.30
CA ARG A 4 12.93 14.27 24.38
C ARG A 4 13.10 15.07 23.11
N LEU A 5 12.70 14.47 21.99
CA LEU A 5 12.69 15.14 20.69
C LEU A 5 11.71 16.32 20.74
N ASN A 6 12.10 17.43 20.13
CA ASN A 6 11.17 18.53 19.87
C ASN A 6 10.16 18.12 18.79
N ARG A 7 9.11 18.93 18.62
CA ARG A 7 8.00 18.62 17.69
C ARG A 7 8.46 18.36 16.24
N ALA A 8 9.42 19.13 15.75
CA ALA A 8 9.93 19.01 14.39
C ALA A 8 10.76 17.72 14.21
N ALA A 9 11.68 17.44 15.14
CA ALA A 9 12.47 16.21 15.14
C ALA A 9 11.56 14.97 15.32
N GLY A 10 10.54 15.05 16.17
CA GLY A 10 9.54 14.02 16.35
C GLY A 10 8.77 13.74 15.06
N PHE A 11 8.34 14.76 14.33
CA PHE A 11 7.67 14.62 13.02
C PHE A 11 8.56 13.91 11.99
N VAL A 12 9.84 14.29 11.89
CA VAL A 12 10.80 13.63 11.00
C VAL A 12 11.01 12.18 11.39
N ALA A 13 11.20 11.90 12.69
CA ALA A 13 11.41 10.55 13.21
C ALA A 13 10.20 9.63 12.90
N VAL A 14 8.98 10.09 13.16
CA VAL A 14 7.74 9.33 12.89
C VAL A 14 7.57 9.09 11.40
N THR A 15 7.86 10.07 10.55
CA THR A 15 7.80 9.91 9.09
C THR A 15 8.86 8.92 8.59
N ALA A 16 10.09 8.99 9.11
CA ALA A 16 11.16 8.06 8.77
C ALA A 16 10.83 6.62 9.22
N MET A 17 10.23 6.44 10.41
CA MET A 17 9.75 5.14 10.86
C MET A 17 8.67 4.59 9.94
N LEU A 18 7.74 5.41 9.45
CA LEU A 18 6.72 4.97 8.49
C LEU A 18 7.37 4.50 7.18
N VAL A 19 8.34 5.24 6.65
CA VAL A 19 9.13 4.81 5.47
C VAL A 19 9.84 3.48 5.74
N LEU A 20 10.46 3.31 6.91
CA LEU A 20 11.17 2.08 7.29
C LEU A 20 10.23 0.86 7.35
N PHE A 21 9.08 0.96 8.03
CA PHE A 21 8.11 -0.14 8.09
C PHE A 21 7.59 -0.52 6.70
N MET A 22 7.33 0.48 5.85
CA MET A 22 6.92 0.23 4.47
C MET A 22 8.07 -0.34 3.62
N ALA A 23 9.31 0.06 3.86
CA ALA A 23 10.48 -0.53 3.22
C ALA A 23 10.63 -2.00 3.61
N ALA A 24 10.48 -2.33 4.89
CA ALA A 24 10.48 -3.71 5.36
C ALA A 24 9.34 -4.54 4.74
N ALA A 25 8.15 -3.95 4.56
CA ALA A 25 7.03 -4.60 3.90
C ALA A 25 7.27 -4.89 2.41
N GLY A 26 7.96 -3.97 1.70
CA GLY A 26 8.31 -4.10 0.28
C GLY A 26 9.54 -4.98 0.02
N ALA A 27 10.42 -5.13 1.00
CA ALA A 27 11.69 -5.85 0.87
C ALA A 27 11.56 -7.31 0.37
N PRO A 28 10.59 -8.14 0.81
CA PRO A 28 10.47 -9.51 0.33
C PRO A 28 10.06 -9.64 -1.14
N THR A 29 9.54 -8.59 -1.78
CA THR A 29 9.04 -8.64 -3.17
C THR A 29 10.08 -9.19 -4.18
N PRO A 30 11.30 -8.66 -4.30
CA PRO A 30 12.29 -9.24 -5.21
C PRO A 30 12.83 -10.59 -4.71
N LEU A 31 12.80 -10.86 -3.42
CA LEU A 31 13.26 -12.13 -2.84
C LEU A 31 12.31 -13.30 -3.10
N TYR A 32 11.06 -13.07 -3.47
CA TYR A 32 10.12 -14.16 -3.75
C TYR A 32 10.60 -15.09 -4.86
N VAL A 33 11.19 -14.54 -5.92
CA VAL A 33 11.76 -15.34 -7.02
C VAL A 33 12.95 -16.16 -6.52
N VAL A 34 13.81 -15.58 -5.67
CA VAL A 34 14.96 -16.27 -5.07
C VAL A 34 14.50 -17.44 -4.20
N TYR A 35 13.54 -17.21 -3.30
CA TYR A 35 12.99 -18.28 -2.45
C TYR A 35 12.28 -19.35 -3.27
N GLN A 36 11.56 -18.97 -4.32
CA GLN A 36 10.89 -19.94 -5.21
C GLN A 36 11.89 -20.82 -5.92
N GLN A 37 12.99 -20.29 -6.42
CA GLN A 37 14.07 -21.05 -7.04
C GLN A 37 14.79 -21.95 -6.02
N GLN A 38 15.04 -21.45 -4.82
CA GLN A 38 15.76 -22.16 -3.77
C GLN A 38 14.96 -23.32 -3.17
N TRP A 39 13.65 -23.15 -2.98
CA TRP A 39 12.79 -24.12 -2.27
C TRP A 39 11.78 -24.82 -3.16
N GLY A 40 11.71 -24.51 -4.45
CA GLY A 40 10.91 -25.24 -5.45
C GLY A 40 9.39 -25.17 -5.24
N PHE A 41 8.84 -24.11 -4.60
CA PHE A 41 7.40 -24.01 -4.37
C PHE A 41 6.66 -23.36 -5.55
N PRO A 42 5.36 -23.68 -5.75
CA PRO A 42 4.57 -23.15 -6.85
C PRO A 42 4.20 -21.66 -6.67
N THR A 43 3.81 -20.99 -7.75
CA THR A 43 3.42 -19.57 -7.77
C THR A 43 2.24 -19.26 -6.84
N SER A 44 1.32 -20.22 -6.62
CA SER A 44 0.24 -20.08 -5.63
C SER A 44 0.76 -19.89 -4.20
N THR A 45 1.84 -20.57 -3.84
CA THR A 45 2.48 -20.40 -2.52
C THR A 45 3.10 -19.01 -2.39
N LEU A 46 3.72 -18.48 -3.44
CA LEU A 46 4.27 -17.13 -3.45
C LEU A 46 3.18 -16.08 -3.16
N THR A 47 2.05 -16.17 -3.88
CA THR A 47 0.93 -15.25 -3.65
C THR A 47 0.23 -15.46 -2.31
N LEU A 48 0.23 -16.68 -1.77
CA LEU A 48 -0.24 -16.96 -0.41
C LEU A 48 0.65 -16.28 0.65
N VAL A 49 1.98 -16.37 0.51
CA VAL A 49 2.97 -15.69 1.38
C VAL A 49 2.72 -14.18 1.39
N PHE A 50 2.42 -13.59 0.23
CA PHE A 50 2.03 -12.20 0.12
C PHE A 50 0.69 -11.91 0.81
N ALA A 51 -0.34 -12.74 0.57
CA ALA A 51 -1.69 -12.53 1.12
C ALA A 51 -1.74 -12.68 2.64
N VAL A 52 -0.99 -13.59 3.24
CA VAL A 52 -0.94 -13.77 4.70
C VAL A 52 -0.45 -12.48 5.40
N TYR A 53 0.55 -11.79 4.84
CA TYR A 53 0.95 -10.48 5.30
C TYR A 53 -0.21 -9.47 5.24
N VAL A 54 -0.90 -9.41 4.11
CA VAL A 54 -2.03 -8.48 3.90
C VAL A 54 -3.17 -8.75 4.88
N LEU A 55 -3.48 -10.02 5.14
CA LEU A 55 -4.51 -10.41 6.11
C LEU A 55 -4.12 -10.03 7.54
N GLY A 56 -2.89 -10.28 7.95
CA GLY A 56 -2.37 -9.86 9.26
C GLY A 56 -2.44 -8.35 9.44
N LEU A 57 -2.07 -7.60 8.40
CA LEU A 57 -2.12 -6.14 8.39
C LEU A 57 -3.56 -5.63 8.48
N LEU A 58 -4.47 -6.14 7.64
CA LEU A 58 -5.88 -5.72 7.64
C LEU A 58 -6.56 -6.04 8.98
N ALA A 59 -6.37 -7.25 9.51
CA ALA A 59 -6.92 -7.64 10.81
C ALA A 59 -6.44 -6.69 11.90
N THR A 60 -5.16 -6.33 11.90
CA THR A 60 -4.58 -5.42 12.89
C THR A 60 -5.09 -3.98 12.73
N ILE A 61 -5.20 -3.46 11.51
CA ILE A 61 -5.83 -2.14 11.28
C ILE A 61 -7.23 -2.09 11.85
N LEU A 62 -8.03 -3.14 11.64
CA LEU A 62 -9.43 -3.17 12.09
C LEU A 62 -9.57 -3.30 13.60
N VAL A 63 -8.69 -4.08 14.25
CA VAL A 63 -8.78 -4.38 15.68
C VAL A 63 -7.98 -3.39 16.51
N VAL A 64 -6.75 -3.07 16.10
CA VAL A 64 -5.80 -2.29 16.90
C VAL A 64 -5.77 -0.81 16.46
N GLY A 65 -6.39 -0.46 15.34
CA GLY A 65 -6.27 0.86 14.73
C GLY A 65 -6.60 2.04 15.66
N ALA A 66 -7.60 1.89 16.54
CA ALA A 66 -7.98 2.92 17.51
C ALA A 66 -7.30 2.74 18.89
N LEU A 67 -6.56 1.66 19.14
CA LEU A 67 -5.97 1.35 20.44
C LEU A 67 -5.00 2.43 20.91
N SER A 68 -4.18 2.94 20.00
CA SER A 68 -3.16 3.96 20.30
C SER A 68 -3.75 5.29 20.78
N ASP A 69 -5.04 5.57 20.51
CA ASP A 69 -5.77 6.74 21.03
C ASP A 69 -6.11 6.60 22.52
N HIS A 70 -6.09 5.36 23.05
CA HIS A 70 -6.48 5.05 24.42
C HIS A 70 -5.29 4.74 25.33
N VAL A 71 -4.32 3.96 24.82
CA VAL A 71 -3.14 3.54 25.62
C VAL A 71 -1.92 4.44 25.41
N GLY A 72 -1.97 5.32 24.44
CA GLY A 72 -0.85 6.17 24.01
C GLY A 72 -0.17 5.64 22.73
N ARG A 73 0.50 6.53 22.00
CA ARG A 73 1.20 6.18 20.74
C ARG A 73 2.43 5.32 21.00
N ARG A 74 3.25 5.69 21.99
CA ARG A 74 4.52 5.01 22.28
C ARG A 74 4.37 3.53 22.63
N PRO A 75 3.47 3.09 23.51
CA PRO A 75 3.30 1.68 23.85
C PRO A 75 2.97 0.81 22.62
N VAL A 76 2.08 1.30 21.74
CA VAL A 76 1.71 0.58 20.52
C VAL A 76 2.87 0.53 19.52
N LEU A 77 3.63 1.62 19.38
CA LEU A 77 4.84 1.65 18.54
C LEU A 77 5.92 0.70 19.04
N VAL A 78 6.15 0.63 20.35
CA VAL A 78 7.10 -0.33 20.94
C VAL A 78 6.67 -1.77 20.62
N ALA A 79 5.40 -2.10 20.78
CA ALA A 79 4.88 -3.42 20.44
C ALA A 79 5.05 -3.73 18.93
N ALA A 80 4.75 -2.76 18.05
CA ALA A 80 4.93 -2.91 16.62
C ALA A 80 6.41 -3.11 16.23
N ILE A 81 7.33 -2.36 16.85
CA ILE A 81 8.77 -2.48 16.62
C ILE A 81 9.30 -3.85 17.07
N VAL A 82 8.85 -4.35 18.23
CA VAL A 82 9.23 -5.69 18.71
C VAL A 82 8.72 -6.77 17.77
N LEU A 83 7.46 -6.68 17.33
CA LEU A 83 6.89 -7.63 16.36
C LEU A 83 7.61 -7.56 15.01
N GLU A 84 7.99 -6.38 14.52
CA GLU A 84 8.76 -6.24 13.28
C GLU A 84 10.15 -6.87 13.43
N ALA A 85 10.83 -6.64 14.55
CA ALA A 85 12.12 -7.29 14.84
C ALA A 85 11.99 -8.82 14.86
N VAL A 86 10.92 -9.36 15.49
CA VAL A 86 10.63 -10.81 15.48
C VAL A 86 10.40 -11.31 14.06
N ALA A 87 9.64 -10.58 13.23
CA ALA A 87 9.40 -10.94 11.85
C ALA A 87 10.72 -10.99 11.05
N LEU A 88 11.57 -9.97 11.19
CA LEU A 88 12.88 -9.92 10.51
C LEU A 88 13.81 -11.04 10.97
N LEU A 89 13.79 -11.40 12.24
CA LEU A 89 14.53 -12.56 12.76
C LEU A 89 13.99 -13.87 12.18
N LEU A 90 12.67 -14.03 12.05
CA LEU A 90 12.07 -15.18 11.39
C LEU A 90 12.48 -15.27 9.91
N PHE A 91 12.58 -14.15 9.20
CA PHE A 91 13.13 -14.13 7.84
C PHE A 91 14.58 -14.57 7.77
N LEU A 92 15.41 -14.15 8.74
CA LEU A 92 16.82 -14.52 8.80
C LEU A 92 17.04 -16.03 9.01
N VAL A 93 16.16 -16.69 9.77
CA VAL A 93 16.24 -18.13 10.03
C VAL A 93 15.31 -18.95 9.13
N ALA A 94 14.70 -18.31 8.10
CA ALA A 94 13.76 -19.00 7.23
C ALA A 94 14.47 -20.06 6.38
N GLY A 95 14.18 -21.32 6.67
CA GLY A 95 14.64 -22.51 5.92
C GLY A 95 13.56 -23.13 5.04
N GLY A 96 12.38 -22.47 4.88
CA GLY A 96 11.27 -22.98 4.06
C GLY A 96 10.00 -22.16 4.18
N VAL A 97 8.99 -22.57 3.43
CA VAL A 97 7.71 -21.85 3.26
C VAL A 97 6.98 -21.59 4.60
N ALA A 98 6.99 -22.56 5.52
CA ALA A 98 6.27 -22.41 6.79
C ALA A 98 6.80 -21.23 7.63
N THR A 99 8.13 -21.12 7.76
CA THR A 99 8.77 -20.01 8.48
C THR A 99 8.55 -18.68 7.75
N LEU A 100 8.58 -18.70 6.41
CA LEU A 100 8.29 -17.51 5.60
C LEU A 100 6.85 -17.02 5.80
N LEU A 101 5.86 -17.90 5.85
CA LEU A 101 4.47 -17.58 6.16
C LEU A 101 4.32 -17.00 7.56
N ALA A 102 4.99 -17.60 8.57
CA ALA A 102 4.98 -17.08 9.94
C ALA A 102 5.61 -15.69 10.01
N ALA A 103 6.76 -15.48 9.37
CA ALA A 103 7.42 -14.18 9.29
C ALA A 103 6.50 -13.12 8.67
N ARG A 104 5.83 -13.44 7.56
CA ARG A 104 4.89 -12.53 6.87
C ARG A 104 3.65 -12.21 7.70
N LEU A 105 3.09 -13.19 8.43
CA LEU A 105 1.97 -12.94 9.33
C LEU A 105 2.34 -11.97 10.44
N VAL A 106 3.46 -12.22 11.13
CA VAL A 106 3.96 -11.37 12.21
C VAL A 106 4.29 -9.97 11.68
N GLN A 107 4.94 -9.88 10.50
CA GLN A 107 5.23 -8.63 9.83
C GLN A 107 3.94 -7.86 9.48
N GLY A 108 2.91 -8.53 8.99
CA GLY A 108 1.62 -7.90 8.70
C GLY A 108 0.99 -7.29 9.95
N ILE A 109 1.01 -8.03 11.07
CA ILE A 109 0.51 -7.54 12.37
C ILE A 109 1.33 -6.31 12.83
N ALA A 110 2.65 -6.39 12.77
CA ALA A 110 3.54 -5.29 13.13
C ALA A 110 3.28 -4.04 12.29
N THR A 111 3.20 -4.21 10.97
CA THR A 111 2.96 -3.12 10.01
C THR A 111 1.58 -2.50 10.20
N GLY A 112 0.54 -3.29 10.44
CA GLY A 112 -0.82 -2.79 10.69
C GLY A 112 -0.89 -1.90 11.94
N ALA A 113 -0.23 -2.30 13.03
CA ALA A 113 -0.13 -1.51 14.25
C ALA A 113 0.72 -0.24 14.05
N ALA A 114 1.83 -0.37 13.31
CA ALA A 114 2.73 0.74 13.02
C ALA A 114 2.07 1.79 12.14
N ILE A 115 1.47 1.43 10.99
CA ILE A 115 0.91 2.38 10.03
C ILE A 115 -0.22 3.21 10.64
N THR A 116 -1.10 2.59 11.44
CA THR A 116 -2.19 3.32 12.11
C THR A 116 -1.65 4.29 13.15
N THR A 117 -0.71 3.86 13.97
CA THR A 117 -0.16 4.66 15.06
C THR A 117 0.75 5.77 14.56
N LEU A 118 1.63 5.47 13.57
CA LEU A 118 2.52 6.47 12.96
C LEU A 118 1.73 7.52 12.18
N SER A 119 0.68 7.11 11.44
CA SER A 119 -0.20 8.05 10.73
C SER A 119 -0.88 9.01 11.70
N ALA A 120 -1.37 8.50 12.82
CA ALA A 120 -1.96 9.34 13.87
C ALA A 120 -0.92 10.26 14.52
N ALA A 121 0.30 9.76 14.80
CA ALA A 121 1.39 10.57 15.34
C ALA A 121 1.86 11.67 14.36
N VAL A 122 1.85 11.41 13.03
CA VAL A 122 2.08 12.44 12.00
C VAL A 122 1.05 13.56 12.12
N VAL A 123 -0.24 13.22 12.31
CA VAL A 123 -1.31 14.20 12.51
C VAL A 123 -1.06 15.00 13.79
N ASP A 124 -0.79 14.32 14.92
CA ASP A 124 -0.56 14.95 16.24
C ASP A 124 0.64 15.92 16.22
N LEU A 125 1.69 15.58 15.46
CA LEU A 125 2.91 16.38 15.33
C LEU A 125 2.84 17.44 14.22
N THR A 126 1.86 17.38 13.34
CA THR A 126 1.66 18.40 12.30
C THR A 126 1.07 19.66 12.92
N ALA A 127 1.60 20.83 12.54
CA ALA A 127 1.06 22.11 13.02
C ALA A 127 -0.39 22.31 12.54
N PRO A 128 -1.29 22.86 13.36
CA PRO A 128 -2.70 23.07 13.00
C PRO A 128 -2.90 23.80 11.66
N SER A 129 -2.04 24.77 11.35
CA SER A 129 -2.04 25.51 10.07
C SER A 129 -1.69 24.62 8.85
N ARG A 130 -1.19 23.42 9.07
CA ARG A 130 -0.78 22.46 8.03
C ARG A 130 -1.49 21.11 8.13
N ALA A 131 -2.57 21.01 8.89
CA ALA A 131 -3.29 19.76 9.17
C ALA A 131 -3.66 18.96 7.89
N GLY A 132 -4.03 19.65 6.80
CA GLY A 132 -4.32 19.00 5.51
C GLY A 132 -3.13 18.29 4.85
N ARG A 133 -1.89 18.53 5.33
CA ARG A 133 -0.67 17.89 4.78
C ARG A 133 -0.37 16.53 5.41
N ALA A 134 -0.92 16.23 6.58
CA ALA A 134 -0.60 14.99 7.30
C ALA A 134 -0.97 13.72 6.48
N GLY A 135 -2.14 13.70 5.88
CA GLY A 135 -2.57 12.59 5.01
C GLY A 135 -1.68 12.42 3.78
N LEU A 136 -1.25 13.53 3.17
CA LEU A 136 -0.31 13.50 2.05
C LEU A 136 1.04 12.91 2.47
N VAL A 137 1.60 13.35 3.62
CA VAL A 137 2.87 12.85 4.15
C VAL A 137 2.78 11.33 4.39
N THR A 138 1.70 10.88 5.02
CA THR A 138 1.47 9.44 5.26
C THR A 138 1.41 8.65 3.95
N SER A 139 0.64 9.10 2.96
CA SER A 139 0.51 8.42 1.67
C SER A 139 1.83 8.36 0.91
N VAL A 140 2.55 9.47 0.85
CA VAL A 140 3.85 9.57 0.17
C VAL A 140 4.90 8.71 0.88
N ALA A 141 4.98 8.76 2.21
CA ALA A 141 5.91 7.97 2.99
C ALA A 141 5.66 6.45 2.83
N THR A 142 4.39 6.04 2.76
CA THR A 142 4.00 4.64 2.49
C THR A 142 4.51 4.17 1.13
N LEU A 143 4.25 4.93 0.07
CA LEU A 143 4.65 4.56 -1.29
C LEU A 143 6.17 4.63 -1.49
N LEU A 144 6.83 5.65 -0.94
CA LEU A 144 8.29 5.77 -0.96
C LEU A 144 8.96 4.62 -0.19
N GLY A 145 8.39 4.23 0.95
CA GLY A 145 8.89 3.10 1.71
C GLY A 145 8.83 1.81 0.90
N LEU A 146 7.67 1.47 0.32
CA LEU A 146 7.53 0.29 -0.55
C LEU A 146 8.51 0.32 -1.73
N ALA A 147 8.65 1.46 -2.38
CA ALA A 147 9.58 1.65 -3.49
C ALA A 147 11.04 1.45 -3.06
N ALA A 148 11.45 2.10 -1.97
CA ALA A 148 12.82 2.02 -1.45
C ALA A 148 13.16 0.60 -0.95
N GLY A 149 12.22 -0.06 -0.27
CA GLY A 149 12.39 -1.44 0.19
C GLY A 149 12.58 -2.42 -0.96
N SER A 150 11.74 -2.31 -1.99
CA SER A 150 11.81 -3.19 -3.15
C SER A 150 13.11 -2.97 -3.96
N VAL A 151 13.44 -1.73 -4.33
CA VAL A 151 14.66 -1.48 -5.12
C VAL A 151 15.92 -1.69 -4.28
N GLY A 152 15.90 -1.30 -3.01
CA GLY A 152 17.03 -1.52 -2.10
C GLY A 152 17.33 -3.02 -1.90
N THR A 153 16.27 -3.83 -1.75
CA THR A 153 16.43 -5.28 -1.69
C THR A 153 16.94 -5.84 -3.02
N GLY A 154 16.36 -5.43 -4.16
CA GLY A 154 16.83 -5.87 -5.48
C GLY A 154 18.31 -5.57 -5.68
N ALA A 155 18.77 -4.37 -5.29
CA ALA A 155 20.17 -3.99 -5.36
C ALA A 155 21.07 -4.82 -4.42
N LEU A 156 20.63 -5.07 -3.18
CA LEU A 156 21.39 -5.90 -2.24
C LEU A 156 21.48 -7.35 -2.71
N VAL A 157 20.41 -7.89 -3.30
CA VAL A 157 20.41 -9.25 -3.84
C VAL A 157 21.34 -9.37 -5.02
N GLU A 158 21.42 -8.36 -5.88
CA GLU A 158 22.25 -8.40 -7.11
C GLU A 158 23.75 -8.14 -6.81
N PHE A 159 24.05 -7.17 -5.95
CA PHE A 159 25.42 -6.66 -5.81
C PHE A 159 26.11 -7.00 -4.49
N ALA A 160 25.37 -7.46 -3.47
CA ALA A 160 25.92 -7.68 -2.14
C ALA A 160 26.10 -9.18 -1.81
N PRO A 161 27.02 -9.55 -0.92
CA PRO A 161 27.13 -10.91 -0.40
C PRO A 161 25.92 -11.28 0.46
N ALA A 162 25.62 -12.58 0.57
CA ALA A 162 24.52 -13.11 1.38
C ALA A 162 23.17 -12.44 1.11
N PRO A 163 22.64 -12.53 -0.11
CA PRO A 163 21.48 -11.77 -0.59
C PRO A 163 20.21 -11.92 0.25
N THR A 164 19.97 -13.11 0.80
CA THR A 164 18.78 -13.40 1.63
C THR A 164 18.96 -13.02 3.11
N THR A 165 20.17 -12.63 3.54
CA THR A 165 20.50 -12.31 4.93
C THR A 165 20.71 -10.82 5.14
N LEU A 166 21.55 -10.20 4.30
CA LEU A 166 21.99 -8.81 4.48
C LEU A 166 20.81 -7.82 4.48
N VAL A 167 19.81 -8.05 3.65
CA VAL A 167 18.59 -7.24 3.59
C VAL A 167 17.93 -7.13 4.98
N TYR A 168 17.73 -8.27 5.64
CA TYR A 168 17.06 -8.31 6.94
C TYR A 168 17.94 -7.77 8.07
N VAL A 169 19.26 -7.93 7.99
CA VAL A 169 20.21 -7.32 8.95
C VAL A 169 20.15 -5.78 8.85
N VAL A 170 20.16 -5.23 7.63
CA VAL A 170 20.04 -3.77 7.41
C VAL A 170 18.72 -3.24 7.96
N LEU A 171 17.62 -3.95 7.72
CA LEU A 171 16.31 -3.58 8.24
C LEU A 171 16.25 -3.69 9.77
N LEU A 172 16.89 -4.70 10.40
CA LEU A 172 16.98 -4.82 11.85
C LEU A 172 17.75 -3.64 12.48
N VAL A 173 18.82 -3.18 11.85
CA VAL A 173 19.53 -1.97 12.30
C VAL A 173 18.59 -0.75 12.25
N GLY A 174 17.81 -0.62 11.16
CA GLY A 174 16.78 0.41 11.05
C GLY A 174 15.70 0.32 12.14
N VAL A 175 15.21 -0.90 12.41
CA VAL A 175 14.22 -1.16 13.48
C VAL A 175 14.79 -0.86 14.87
N PHE A 176 16.07 -1.15 15.13
CA PHE A 176 16.75 -0.72 16.35
C PHE A 176 16.82 0.81 16.47
N ALA A 177 17.17 1.51 15.39
CA ALA A 177 17.15 2.97 15.36
C ALA A 177 15.73 3.53 15.61
N ALA A 178 14.70 2.89 15.07
CA ALA A 178 13.30 3.23 15.34
C ALA A 178 12.92 3.02 16.81
N ALA A 179 13.44 1.99 17.48
CA ALA A 179 13.24 1.76 18.91
C ALA A 179 13.86 2.90 19.75
N VAL A 180 15.09 3.29 19.44
CA VAL A 180 15.76 4.42 20.09
C VAL A 180 14.98 5.73 19.86
N ALA A 181 14.58 5.99 18.61
CA ALA A 181 13.76 7.16 18.28
C ALA A 181 12.44 7.18 19.06
N THR A 182 11.75 6.03 19.16
CA THR A 182 10.51 5.89 19.93
C THR A 182 10.71 6.16 21.42
N ALA A 183 11.85 5.73 21.99
CA ALA A 183 12.18 6.04 23.38
C ALA A 183 12.34 7.54 23.65
N LEU A 184 12.82 8.29 22.64
CA LEU A 184 13.01 9.76 22.69
C LEU A 184 11.78 10.55 22.28
N LEU A 185 10.75 9.92 21.65
CA LEU A 185 9.52 10.62 21.25
C LEU A 185 8.74 11.10 22.49
N PRO A 186 8.15 12.31 22.46
CA PRO A 186 7.12 12.68 23.43
C PRO A 186 5.87 11.80 23.21
N GLU A 187 5.14 11.47 24.29
CA GLU A 187 3.80 10.88 24.14
C GLU A 187 2.85 11.95 23.62
N THR A 188 2.21 11.70 22.47
CA THR A 188 1.34 12.67 21.82
C THR A 188 -0.14 12.44 22.11
N ALA A 189 -0.51 11.23 22.57
CA ALA A 189 -1.89 10.88 22.92
C ALA A 189 -2.03 10.61 24.43
N PRO A 190 -2.93 11.30 25.13
CA PRO A 190 -3.19 11.02 26.54
C PRO A 190 -3.86 9.67 26.71
N ARG A 191 -3.51 8.94 27.78
CA ARG A 191 -4.20 7.70 28.12
C ARG A 191 -5.65 7.96 28.47
N ARG A 192 -6.58 7.18 27.91
CA ARG A 192 -8.02 7.29 28.12
C ARG A 192 -8.62 5.94 28.45
N ARG A 193 -9.71 5.93 29.23
CA ARG A 193 -10.48 4.70 29.48
C ARG A 193 -11.12 4.21 28.18
N GLY A 194 -11.35 2.90 28.07
CA GLY A 194 -12.05 2.31 26.92
C GLY A 194 -11.16 1.56 25.93
N ALA A 195 -9.89 1.27 26.28
CA ALA A 195 -8.95 0.54 25.41
C ALA A 195 -9.52 -0.80 24.91
N LEU A 196 -10.15 -1.61 25.77
CA LEU A 196 -10.78 -2.88 25.37
C LEU A 196 -11.98 -2.68 24.44
N ALA A 197 -12.76 -1.62 24.65
CA ALA A 197 -13.89 -1.30 23.76
C ALA A 197 -13.43 -0.81 22.39
N SER A 198 -12.23 -0.19 22.29
CA SER A 198 -11.64 0.27 21.04
C SER A 198 -11.17 -0.86 20.12
N LEU A 199 -10.98 -2.08 20.65
CA LEU A 199 -10.61 -3.28 19.88
C LEU A 199 -11.79 -3.85 19.06
N ARG A 200 -13.01 -3.37 19.28
CA ARG A 200 -14.17 -3.79 18.47
C ARG A 200 -14.14 -3.06 17.12
N PRO A 201 -14.00 -3.78 16.00
CA PRO A 201 -14.00 -3.16 14.67
C PRO A 201 -15.31 -2.38 14.43
N ARG A 202 -15.17 -1.16 13.95
CA ARG A 202 -16.32 -0.36 13.52
C ARG A 202 -16.18 -0.13 12.02
N VAL A 203 -16.92 -0.91 11.25
CA VAL A 203 -16.96 -0.82 9.78
C VAL A 203 -18.36 -0.37 9.40
N GLY A 204 -18.48 0.69 8.61
CA GLY A 204 -19.79 1.19 8.21
C GLY A 204 -19.72 2.23 7.12
N LEU A 205 -20.82 2.35 6.37
CA LEU A 205 -20.98 3.31 5.31
C LEU A 205 -22.32 4.04 5.52
N PRO A 206 -22.31 5.32 5.89
CA PRO A 206 -23.51 6.13 5.97
C PRO A 206 -24.25 6.22 4.62
N ASP A 207 -25.57 6.27 4.64
CA ASP A 207 -26.41 6.27 3.43
C ASP A 207 -26.05 7.39 2.45
N TYR A 208 -25.77 8.59 2.98
CA TYR A 208 -25.40 9.75 2.16
C TYR A 208 -24.07 9.59 1.41
N LEU A 209 -23.20 8.66 1.83
CA LEU A 209 -21.92 8.36 1.16
C LEU A 209 -22.01 7.19 0.17
N ARG A 210 -23.08 6.39 0.18
CA ARG A 210 -23.20 5.17 -0.64
C ARG A 210 -22.97 5.43 -2.11
N SER A 211 -23.64 6.45 -2.67
CA SER A 211 -23.50 6.78 -4.09
C SER A 211 -22.08 7.17 -4.49
N GLU A 212 -21.41 7.98 -3.67
CA GLU A 212 -20.02 8.36 -3.94
C GLU A 212 -19.06 7.18 -3.76
N PHE A 213 -19.22 6.39 -2.69
CA PHE A 213 -18.42 5.21 -2.43
C PHE A 213 -18.50 4.21 -3.58
N LEU A 214 -19.70 3.89 -4.06
CA LEU A 214 -19.90 3.01 -5.22
C LEU A 214 -19.24 3.55 -6.50
N THR A 215 -19.23 4.88 -6.67
CA THR A 215 -18.60 5.52 -7.84
C THR A 215 -17.08 5.44 -7.79
N ILE A 216 -16.46 5.45 -6.59
CA ILE A 216 -15.01 5.33 -6.44
C ILE A 216 -14.55 3.87 -6.31
N THR A 217 -15.42 2.93 -5.96
CA THR A 217 -15.07 1.52 -5.75
C THR A 217 -14.33 0.91 -6.94
N PRO A 218 -14.74 1.09 -8.22
CA PRO A 218 -13.98 0.52 -9.34
C PRO A 218 -12.54 1.05 -9.44
N ILE A 219 -12.30 2.33 -9.12
CA ILE A 219 -10.93 2.88 -9.08
C ILE A 219 -10.13 2.26 -7.94
N LEU A 220 -10.76 2.10 -6.78
CA LEU A 220 -10.16 1.46 -5.62
C LEU A 220 -9.75 0.01 -5.93
N LEU A 221 -10.68 -0.77 -6.49
CA LEU A 221 -10.43 -2.16 -6.88
C LEU A 221 -9.32 -2.24 -7.93
N ALA A 222 -9.36 -1.42 -8.99
CA ALA A 222 -8.36 -1.43 -10.04
C ALA A 222 -6.95 -1.10 -9.52
N SER A 223 -6.83 -0.02 -8.73
CA SER A 223 -5.53 0.43 -8.24
C SER A 223 -4.92 -0.57 -7.24
N TRP A 224 -5.70 -1.06 -6.28
CA TRP A 224 -5.19 -1.99 -5.28
C TRP A 224 -4.92 -3.38 -5.86
N ALA A 225 -5.77 -3.88 -6.77
CA ALA A 225 -5.48 -5.09 -7.51
C ALA A 225 -4.17 -4.96 -8.31
N LEU A 226 -3.96 -3.85 -9.00
CA LEU A 226 -2.71 -3.59 -9.71
C LEU A 226 -1.51 -3.60 -8.75
N GLY A 227 -1.59 -2.92 -7.62
CA GLY A 227 -0.55 -2.95 -6.59
C GLY A 227 -0.26 -4.37 -6.09
N GLY A 228 -1.31 -5.19 -5.88
CA GLY A 228 -1.20 -6.59 -5.51
C GLY A 228 -0.45 -7.42 -6.55
N LEU A 229 -0.75 -7.23 -7.83
CA LEU A 229 -0.05 -7.90 -8.93
C LEU A 229 1.45 -7.54 -8.94
N TYR A 230 1.77 -6.24 -8.88
CA TYR A 230 3.15 -5.76 -8.96
C TYR A 230 4.00 -6.17 -7.76
N LEU A 231 3.45 -6.13 -6.55
CA LEU A 231 4.18 -6.48 -5.33
C LEU A 231 4.23 -7.98 -5.04
N SER A 232 3.36 -8.79 -5.66
CA SER A 232 3.42 -10.24 -5.53
C SER A 232 4.08 -10.93 -6.73
N LEU A 233 3.63 -10.67 -7.95
CA LEU A 233 4.03 -11.37 -9.17
C LEU A 233 4.90 -10.53 -10.11
N GLY A 234 5.06 -9.22 -9.89
CA GLY A 234 5.81 -8.33 -10.77
C GLY A 234 7.21 -8.82 -11.12
N PRO A 235 8.06 -9.19 -10.13
CA PRO A 235 9.38 -9.76 -10.41
C PRO A 235 9.32 -11.07 -11.19
N SER A 236 8.33 -11.94 -10.90
CA SER A 236 8.14 -13.21 -11.63
C SER A 236 7.73 -12.99 -13.08
N VAL A 237 6.92 -11.95 -13.36
CA VAL A 237 6.55 -11.56 -14.73
C VAL A 237 7.77 -11.03 -15.49
N ALA A 238 8.59 -10.19 -14.86
CA ALA A 238 9.82 -9.69 -15.47
C ALA A 238 10.79 -10.84 -15.81
N ALA A 239 10.97 -11.78 -14.90
CA ALA A 239 11.83 -12.94 -15.12
C ALA A 239 11.26 -13.92 -16.16
N GLY A 240 9.97 -14.28 -16.03
CA GLY A 240 9.35 -15.33 -16.85
C GLY A 240 8.90 -14.87 -18.23
N SER A 241 8.40 -13.63 -18.38
CA SER A 241 7.85 -13.14 -19.65
C SER A 241 8.83 -12.25 -20.44
N LEU A 242 9.73 -11.53 -19.75
CA LEU A 242 10.75 -10.69 -20.42
C LEU A 242 12.15 -11.29 -20.39
N GLY A 243 12.33 -12.45 -19.73
CA GLY A 243 13.63 -13.11 -19.62
C GLY A 243 14.66 -12.35 -18.78
N ILE A 244 14.22 -11.41 -17.92
CA ILE A 244 15.10 -10.57 -17.13
C ILE A 244 15.31 -11.21 -15.76
N THR A 245 16.47 -11.82 -15.56
CA THR A 245 16.83 -12.50 -14.31
C THR A 245 17.53 -11.61 -13.28
N ASP A 246 17.86 -10.38 -13.66
CA ASP A 246 18.47 -9.38 -12.78
C ASP A 246 17.51 -9.00 -11.64
N HIS A 247 17.94 -9.21 -10.40
CA HIS A 247 17.12 -8.98 -9.21
C HIS A 247 16.88 -7.50 -8.93
N LEU A 248 17.80 -6.62 -9.37
CA LEU A 248 17.60 -5.17 -9.31
C LEU A 248 16.38 -4.78 -10.15
N VAL A 249 16.23 -5.35 -11.35
CA VAL A 249 15.06 -5.10 -12.21
C VAL A 249 13.78 -5.58 -11.53
N GLY A 250 13.80 -6.74 -10.85
CA GLY A 250 12.69 -7.20 -10.02
C GLY A 250 12.27 -6.19 -8.96
N GLY A 251 13.23 -5.52 -8.31
CA GLY A 251 12.99 -4.42 -7.37
C GLY A 251 12.48 -3.15 -8.05
N LEU A 252 13.01 -2.82 -9.24
CA LEU A 252 12.60 -1.66 -10.04
C LEU A 252 11.15 -1.74 -10.51
N VAL A 253 10.62 -2.91 -10.78
CA VAL A 253 9.20 -3.11 -11.17
C VAL A 253 8.25 -2.51 -10.12
N ALA A 254 8.44 -2.86 -8.85
CA ALA A 254 7.63 -2.33 -7.76
C ALA A 254 7.96 -0.85 -7.48
N MET A 255 9.24 -0.46 -7.58
CA MET A 255 9.68 0.92 -7.40
C MET A 255 9.09 1.86 -8.45
N LEU A 256 9.02 1.46 -9.71
CA LEU A 256 8.41 2.27 -10.77
C LEU A 256 6.93 2.54 -10.48
N LEU A 257 6.16 1.54 -10.07
CA LEU A 257 4.76 1.73 -9.71
C LEU A 257 4.60 2.63 -8.47
N CYS A 258 5.22 2.25 -7.36
CA CYS A 258 5.05 2.93 -6.08
C CYS A 258 5.74 4.31 -6.05
N GLY A 259 6.96 4.41 -6.59
CA GLY A 259 7.72 5.65 -6.63
C GLY A 259 7.06 6.71 -7.52
N THR A 260 6.59 6.30 -8.70
CA THR A 260 5.79 7.18 -9.58
C THR A 260 4.48 7.58 -8.90
N GLY A 261 3.83 6.64 -8.19
CA GLY A 261 2.64 6.92 -7.40
C GLY A 261 2.88 7.95 -6.30
N ALA A 262 4.00 7.84 -5.57
CA ALA A 262 4.40 8.82 -4.55
C ALA A 262 4.62 10.21 -5.15
N LEU A 263 5.35 10.29 -6.25
CA LEU A 263 5.59 11.54 -6.98
C LEU A 263 4.28 12.16 -7.46
N THR A 264 3.39 11.35 -8.01
CA THR A 264 2.06 11.80 -8.46
C THR A 264 1.23 12.37 -7.32
N ALA A 265 1.20 11.72 -6.16
CA ALA A 265 0.50 12.22 -4.99
C ALA A 265 1.03 13.60 -4.55
N LEU A 266 2.34 13.82 -4.65
CA LEU A 266 2.97 15.12 -4.37
C LEU A 266 2.59 16.18 -5.40
N LEU A 267 2.64 15.86 -6.68
CA LEU A 267 2.39 16.82 -7.77
C LEU A 267 0.91 17.20 -7.84
N LEU A 268 0.00 16.24 -7.66
CA LEU A 268 -1.45 16.46 -7.77
C LEU A 268 -2.13 16.87 -6.45
N ARG A 269 -1.38 17.07 -5.36
CA ARG A 269 -1.93 17.36 -4.02
C ARG A 269 -2.92 18.53 -3.94
N ASN A 270 -2.79 19.50 -4.84
CA ASN A 270 -3.63 20.69 -4.89
C ASN A 270 -4.71 20.63 -5.99
N TRP A 271 -4.78 19.52 -6.74
CA TRP A 271 -5.74 19.37 -7.81
C TRP A 271 -7.14 19.04 -7.27
N PRO A 272 -8.21 19.44 -7.94
CA PRO A 272 -9.56 19.05 -7.57
C PRO A 272 -9.73 17.52 -7.62
N LEU A 273 -10.19 16.91 -6.52
CA LEU A 273 -10.34 15.45 -6.40
C LEU A 273 -11.12 14.79 -7.55
N PRO A 274 -12.20 15.39 -8.10
CA PRO A 274 -12.91 14.81 -9.25
C PRO A 274 -12.05 14.69 -10.51
N ARG A 275 -11.10 15.63 -10.73
CA ARG A 275 -10.17 15.56 -11.86
C ARG A 275 -9.08 14.50 -11.61
N VAL A 276 -8.58 14.44 -10.37
CA VAL A 276 -7.60 13.42 -9.95
C VAL A 276 -8.15 12.02 -10.15
N LEU A 277 -9.40 11.76 -9.75
CA LEU A 277 -10.06 10.46 -9.92
C LEU A 277 -10.29 10.08 -11.39
N LEU A 278 -10.63 11.05 -12.24
CA LEU A 278 -10.78 10.78 -13.68
C LEU A 278 -9.42 10.44 -14.31
N LEU A 279 -8.39 11.24 -14.00
CA LEU A 279 -7.00 10.97 -14.42
C LEU A 279 -6.54 9.58 -13.97
N ALA A 280 -6.80 9.24 -12.70
CA ALA A 280 -6.48 7.93 -12.15
C ALA A 280 -7.10 6.80 -12.97
N ALA A 281 -8.40 6.88 -13.23
CA ALA A 281 -9.13 5.84 -13.96
C ALA A 281 -8.59 5.64 -15.39
N VAL A 282 -8.32 6.74 -16.10
CA VAL A 282 -7.76 6.69 -17.45
C VAL A 282 -6.35 6.11 -17.46
N LEU A 283 -5.48 6.61 -16.59
CA LEU A 283 -4.08 6.20 -16.60
C LEU A 283 -3.87 4.79 -16.03
N LEU A 284 -4.71 4.32 -15.10
CA LEU A 284 -4.72 2.90 -14.71
C LEU A 284 -5.06 2.00 -15.90
N ALA A 285 -6.10 2.32 -16.67
CA ALA A 285 -6.49 1.52 -17.83
C ALA A 285 -5.41 1.56 -18.93
N VAL A 286 -5.00 2.76 -19.36
CA VAL A 286 -4.02 2.94 -20.44
C VAL A 286 -2.65 2.38 -20.05
N GLY A 287 -2.17 2.68 -18.85
CA GLY A 287 -0.86 2.21 -18.38
C GLY A 287 -0.81 0.68 -18.24
N THR A 288 -1.87 0.07 -17.69
CA THR A 288 -1.94 -1.40 -17.57
C THR A 288 -1.98 -2.06 -18.94
N MET A 289 -2.81 -1.59 -19.87
CA MET A 289 -2.86 -2.12 -21.25
C MET A 289 -1.53 -1.91 -21.99
N GLY A 290 -0.91 -0.75 -21.80
CA GLY A 290 0.42 -0.47 -22.36
C GLY A 290 1.49 -1.41 -21.83
N THR A 291 1.47 -1.71 -20.52
CA THR A 291 2.39 -2.70 -19.92
C THR A 291 2.14 -4.10 -20.48
N LEU A 292 0.89 -4.55 -20.57
CA LEU A 292 0.54 -5.87 -21.14
C LEU A 292 1.02 -5.99 -22.57
N GLY A 293 0.67 -5.05 -23.45
CA GLY A 293 1.11 -5.08 -24.85
C GLY A 293 2.63 -5.04 -25.00
N ALA A 294 3.33 -4.35 -24.11
CA ALA A 294 4.78 -4.30 -24.10
C ALA A 294 5.42 -5.63 -23.65
N VAL A 295 4.81 -6.30 -22.65
CA VAL A 295 5.24 -7.63 -22.20
C VAL A 295 5.01 -8.66 -23.31
N ASP A 296 3.85 -8.63 -23.97
CA ASP A 296 3.55 -9.52 -25.11
C ASP A 296 4.50 -9.29 -26.30
N ALA A 297 4.95 -8.03 -26.51
CA ALA A 297 5.96 -7.67 -27.51
C ALA A 297 7.41 -7.96 -27.06
N GLY A 298 7.64 -8.48 -25.86
CA GLY A 298 8.97 -8.75 -25.30
C GLY A 298 9.81 -7.49 -25.05
N SER A 299 9.19 -6.31 -24.89
CA SER A 299 9.89 -5.03 -24.77
C SER A 299 9.91 -4.51 -23.33
N ALA A 300 11.02 -4.72 -22.62
CA ALA A 300 11.21 -4.21 -21.27
C ALA A 300 11.13 -2.67 -21.14
N PRO A 301 11.71 -1.86 -22.05
CA PRO A 301 11.59 -0.40 -21.96
C PRO A 301 10.15 0.10 -22.09
N LEU A 302 9.37 -0.51 -23.01
CA LEU A 302 7.95 -0.15 -23.16
C LEU A 302 7.12 -0.63 -21.97
N ALA A 303 7.43 -1.79 -21.39
CA ALA A 303 6.80 -2.28 -20.16
C ALA A 303 7.08 -1.34 -18.97
N ALA A 304 8.32 -0.84 -18.85
CA ALA A 304 8.68 0.16 -17.86
C ALA A 304 7.90 1.48 -18.05
N LEU A 305 7.76 1.96 -19.29
CA LEU A 305 6.97 3.16 -19.61
C LEU A 305 5.49 2.96 -19.27
N GLY A 306 4.89 1.83 -19.64
CA GLY A 306 3.54 1.45 -19.27
C GLY A 306 3.35 1.42 -17.76
N THR A 307 4.33 0.87 -17.02
CA THR A 307 4.34 0.85 -15.54
C THR A 307 4.40 2.25 -14.95
N VAL A 308 5.18 3.16 -15.51
CA VAL A 308 5.22 4.57 -15.08
C VAL A 308 3.85 5.22 -15.27
N VAL A 309 3.21 5.03 -16.43
CA VAL A 309 1.85 5.55 -16.69
C VAL A 309 0.83 4.95 -15.72
N ALA A 310 0.87 3.65 -15.49
CA ALA A 310 0.03 2.97 -14.49
C ALA A 310 0.29 3.48 -13.07
N GLY A 311 1.57 3.76 -12.72
CA GLY A 311 2.00 4.32 -11.45
C GLY A 311 1.45 5.73 -11.19
N VAL A 312 1.38 6.58 -12.23
CA VAL A 312 0.67 7.87 -12.14
C VAL A 312 -0.79 7.63 -11.79
N GLY A 313 -1.46 6.70 -12.47
CA GLY A 313 -2.84 6.30 -12.16
C GLY A 313 -3.00 5.77 -10.75
N PHE A 314 -2.07 4.93 -10.28
CA PHE A 314 -2.05 4.33 -8.95
C PHE A 314 -1.96 5.38 -7.82
N GLY A 315 -1.02 6.32 -7.92
CA GLY A 315 -0.87 7.39 -6.94
C GLY A 315 -2.05 8.36 -6.93
N ALA A 316 -2.58 8.71 -8.12
CA ALA A 316 -3.77 9.52 -8.26
C ALA A 316 -5.01 8.82 -7.68
N ALA A 317 -5.15 7.50 -7.84
CA ALA A 317 -6.26 6.73 -7.28
C ALA A 317 -6.28 6.78 -5.75
N GLY A 318 -5.13 6.55 -5.11
CA GLY A 318 -4.99 6.66 -3.66
C GLY A 318 -5.34 8.06 -3.16
N LEU A 319 -4.72 9.10 -3.74
CA LEU A 319 -5.00 10.50 -3.39
C LEU A 319 -6.48 10.85 -3.57
N GLY A 320 -7.06 10.46 -4.70
CA GLY A 320 -8.44 10.80 -5.05
C GLY A 320 -9.48 10.05 -4.20
N ALA A 321 -9.34 8.74 -4.03
CA ALA A 321 -10.31 7.91 -3.32
C ALA A 321 -10.32 8.22 -1.82
N PHE A 322 -9.16 8.14 -1.16
CA PHE A 322 -9.05 8.43 0.27
C PHE A 322 -9.32 9.91 0.57
N GLY A 323 -8.86 10.83 -0.31
CA GLY A 323 -9.14 12.26 -0.19
C GLY A 323 -10.65 12.57 -0.28
N THR A 324 -11.38 11.93 -1.18
CA THR A 324 -12.84 12.09 -1.30
C THR A 324 -13.57 11.59 -0.05
N MET A 325 -13.21 10.42 0.46
CA MET A 325 -13.79 9.91 1.70
C MET A 325 -13.48 10.79 2.90
N ALA A 326 -12.24 11.29 3.00
CA ALA A 326 -11.84 12.21 4.05
C ALA A 326 -12.62 13.54 4.02
N ALA A 327 -12.89 14.06 2.82
CA ALA A 327 -13.60 15.32 2.64
C ALA A 327 -15.10 15.22 2.94
N LEU A 328 -15.72 14.09 2.61
CA LEU A 328 -17.17 13.91 2.71
C LEU A 328 -17.63 13.29 4.03
N ALA A 329 -16.81 12.43 4.66
CA ALA A 329 -17.18 11.76 5.91
C ALA A 329 -17.19 12.73 7.09
N ARG A 330 -18.27 12.70 7.88
CA ARG A 330 -18.38 13.47 9.14
C ARG A 330 -17.31 13.01 10.13
N PRO A 331 -16.78 13.90 10.98
CA PRO A 331 -15.70 13.57 11.91
C PRO A 331 -15.97 12.33 12.77
N THR A 332 -17.20 12.12 13.23
CA THR A 332 -17.63 10.99 14.06
C THR A 332 -17.72 9.66 13.32
N GLU A 333 -17.83 9.68 11.99
CA GLU A 333 -18.03 8.51 11.13
C GLU A 333 -16.78 8.14 10.35
N ARG A 334 -15.77 9.03 10.30
CA ARG A 334 -14.54 8.85 9.52
C ARG A 334 -13.86 7.52 9.79
N GLY A 335 -13.78 7.11 11.06
CA GLY A 335 -13.15 5.83 11.43
C GLY A 335 -13.81 4.63 10.76
N ALA A 336 -15.15 4.55 10.78
CA ALA A 336 -15.92 3.46 10.17
C ALA A 336 -15.82 3.46 8.64
N VAL A 337 -15.88 4.66 8.00
CA VAL A 337 -15.74 4.82 6.55
C VAL A 337 -14.35 4.42 6.07
N PHE A 338 -13.29 4.86 6.77
CA PHE A 338 -11.92 4.46 6.43
C PHE A 338 -11.70 2.96 6.65
N ALA A 339 -12.26 2.37 7.72
CA ALA A 339 -12.18 0.93 7.95
C ALA A 339 -12.77 0.15 6.77
N LEU A 340 -13.96 0.54 6.28
CA LEU A 340 -14.57 -0.07 5.09
C LEU A 340 -13.69 0.13 3.84
N THR A 341 -13.16 1.35 3.65
CA THR A 341 -12.28 1.65 2.51
C THR A 341 -11.05 0.76 2.54
N TYR A 342 -10.42 0.55 3.70
CA TYR A 342 -9.28 -0.36 3.85
C TYR A 342 -9.68 -1.83 3.62
N VAL A 343 -10.84 -2.28 4.12
CA VAL A 343 -11.32 -3.65 3.85
C VAL A 343 -11.43 -3.89 2.36
N VAL A 344 -12.11 -3.02 1.62
CA VAL A 344 -12.27 -3.13 0.16
C VAL A 344 -10.90 -3.10 -0.52
N SER A 345 -10.02 -2.19 -0.12
CA SER A 345 -8.69 -2.01 -0.70
C SER A 345 -7.80 -3.24 -0.49
N TYR A 346 -7.67 -3.73 0.75
CA TYR A 346 -6.78 -4.86 1.05
C TYR A 346 -7.32 -6.19 0.54
N LEU A 347 -8.65 -6.38 0.46
CA LEU A 347 -9.22 -7.52 -0.23
C LEU A 347 -8.95 -7.47 -1.74
N ALA A 348 -9.07 -6.29 -2.37
CA ALA A 348 -8.69 -6.11 -3.77
C ALA A 348 -7.18 -6.31 -4.02
N PHE A 349 -6.34 -6.03 -3.02
CA PHE A 349 -4.90 -6.21 -3.08
C PHE A 349 -4.46 -7.67 -2.97
N SER A 350 -5.18 -8.49 -2.20
CA SER A 350 -4.78 -9.87 -1.87
C SER A 350 -5.58 -10.94 -2.60
N VAL A 351 -6.91 -10.85 -2.65
CA VAL A 351 -7.75 -11.92 -3.21
C VAL A 351 -7.47 -12.16 -4.69
N PRO A 352 -7.43 -11.12 -5.56
CA PRO A 352 -7.10 -11.34 -6.96
C PRO A 352 -5.65 -11.84 -7.16
N ALA A 353 -4.71 -11.42 -6.31
CA ALA A 353 -3.33 -11.89 -6.38
C ALA A 353 -3.23 -13.39 -6.07
N VAL A 354 -3.95 -13.89 -5.05
CA VAL A 354 -4.01 -15.33 -4.75
C VAL A 354 -4.66 -16.10 -5.90
N ALA A 355 -5.79 -15.58 -6.43
CA ALA A 355 -6.45 -16.20 -7.58
C ALA A 355 -5.50 -16.27 -8.80
N ALA A 356 -4.71 -15.21 -9.04
CA ALA A 356 -3.71 -15.20 -10.10
C ALA A 356 -2.59 -16.22 -9.85
N GLY A 357 -2.13 -16.36 -8.60
CA GLY A 357 -1.12 -17.37 -8.25
C GLY A 357 -1.60 -18.81 -8.51
N VAL A 358 -2.85 -19.10 -8.18
CA VAL A 358 -3.47 -20.40 -8.49
C VAL A 358 -3.63 -20.60 -10.00
N ALA A 359 -4.13 -19.59 -10.72
CA ALA A 359 -4.31 -19.65 -12.17
C ALA A 359 -2.95 -19.82 -12.89
N ALA A 360 -1.89 -19.15 -12.43
CA ALA A 360 -0.56 -19.25 -13.02
C ALA A 360 0.03 -20.67 -12.94
N ASN A 361 -0.35 -21.48 -11.94
CA ASN A 361 0.06 -22.88 -11.87
C ASN A 361 -0.67 -23.77 -12.90
N VAL A 362 -1.86 -23.37 -13.39
CA VAL A 362 -2.69 -24.17 -14.31
C VAL A 362 -2.48 -23.74 -15.76
N VAL A 363 -2.58 -22.43 -16.02
CA VAL A 363 -2.55 -21.87 -17.38
C VAL A 363 -1.27 -21.12 -17.73
N GLY A 364 -0.35 -21.03 -16.76
CA GLY A 364 0.91 -20.29 -16.93
C GLY A 364 0.80 -18.80 -16.53
N LEU A 365 1.97 -18.20 -16.33
CA LEU A 365 2.07 -16.82 -15.81
C LEU A 365 1.62 -15.78 -16.86
N GLY A 366 1.97 -15.93 -18.13
CA GLY A 366 1.62 -15.01 -19.21
C GLY A 366 0.11 -14.84 -19.38
N PRO A 367 -0.67 -15.90 -19.70
CA PRO A 367 -2.13 -15.80 -19.81
C PRO A 367 -2.80 -15.26 -18.55
N THR A 368 -2.32 -15.67 -17.36
CA THR A 368 -2.84 -15.18 -16.09
C THR A 368 -2.64 -13.67 -15.96
N THR A 369 -1.46 -13.16 -16.29
CA THR A 369 -1.14 -11.73 -16.19
C THR A 369 -1.98 -10.92 -17.17
N THR A 370 -2.19 -11.43 -18.40
CA THR A 370 -3.02 -10.79 -19.42
C THR A 370 -4.49 -10.67 -18.96
N VAL A 371 -5.07 -11.76 -18.43
CA VAL A 371 -6.44 -11.72 -17.90
C VAL A 371 -6.54 -10.78 -16.71
N TYR A 372 -5.59 -10.87 -15.78
CA TYR A 372 -5.58 -10.01 -14.58
C TYR A 372 -5.50 -8.52 -14.95
N GLY A 373 -4.55 -8.15 -15.78
CA GLY A 373 -4.40 -6.76 -16.22
C GLY A 373 -5.57 -6.29 -17.08
N GLY A 374 -6.17 -7.17 -17.88
CA GLY A 374 -7.41 -6.90 -18.61
C GLY A 374 -8.57 -6.56 -17.66
N VAL A 375 -8.72 -7.28 -16.55
CA VAL A 375 -9.73 -6.97 -15.51
C VAL A 375 -9.45 -5.63 -14.86
N VAL A 376 -8.18 -5.33 -14.51
CA VAL A 376 -7.79 -4.03 -13.95
C VAL A 376 -8.12 -2.89 -14.92
N ALA A 377 -7.79 -3.05 -16.20
CA ALA A 377 -8.09 -2.05 -17.22
C ALA A 377 -9.61 -1.86 -17.40
N ALA A 378 -10.38 -2.95 -17.41
CA ALA A 378 -11.84 -2.89 -17.48
C ALA A 378 -12.44 -2.13 -16.28
N LEU A 379 -11.96 -2.39 -15.07
CA LEU A 379 -12.36 -1.62 -13.87
C LEU A 379 -12.02 -0.13 -14.01
N GLY A 380 -10.86 0.21 -14.58
CA GLY A 380 -10.49 1.58 -14.91
C GLY A 380 -11.50 2.23 -15.88
N LEU A 381 -11.87 1.54 -16.95
CA LEU A 381 -12.86 2.03 -17.92
C LEU A 381 -14.27 2.17 -17.32
N ILE A 382 -14.68 1.22 -16.47
CA ILE A 382 -15.93 1.31 -15.70
C ILE A 382 -15.93 2.56 -14.83
N ALA A 383 -14.81 2.85 -14.16
CA ALA A 383 -14.65 4.03 -13.33
C ALA A 383 -14.75 5.33 -14.16
N VAL A 384 -14.16 5.38 -15.37
CA VAL A 384 -14.32 6.50 -16.30
C VAL A 384 -15.79 6.70 -16.65
N ALA A 385 -16.48 5.63 -17.06
CA ALA A 385 -17.89 5.68 -17.44
C ALA A 385 -18.79 6.16 -16.28
N ALA A 386 -18.57 5.64 -15.07
CA ALA A 386 -19.31 6.05 -13.87
C ALA A 386 -19.12 7.55 -13.56
N ARG A 387 -17.89 8.06 -13.67
CA ARG A 387 -17.58 9.47 -13.45
C ARG A 387 -18.19 10.39 -14.51
N LEU A 388 -18.17 10.00 -15.79
CA LEU A 388 -18.76 10.79 -16.88
C LEU A 388 -20.29 10.84 -16.77
N ARG A 389 -20.94 9.71 -16.45
CA ARG A 389 -22.40 9.67 -16.22
C ARG A 389 -22.82 10.61 -15.09
N ARG A 390 -22.10 10.58 -13.99
CA ARG A 390 -22.39 11.46 -12.84
C ARG A 390 -22.24 12.94 -13.17
N ARG A 391 -21.20 13.32 -13.94
CA ARG A 391 -21.04 14.71 -14.41
C ARG A 391 -22.19 15.18 -15.28
N ARG A 392 -22.73 14.30 -16.15
CA ARG A 392 -23.89 14.62 -17.00
C ARG A 392 -25.14 14.83 -16.16
N ALA A 393 -25.44 13.94 -15.21
CA ALA A 393 -26.57 14.07 -14.31
C ALA A 393 -26.58 15.41 -13.55
N PHE A 394 -25.44 15.82 -12.96
CA PHE A 394 -25.32 17.13 -12.31
C PHE A 394 -25.49 18.30 -13.26
N ALA A 395 -25.07 18.21 -14.53
CA ALA A 395 -25.23 19.26 -15.53
C ALA A 395 -26.68 19.39 -15.98
N ASP A 396 -27.41 18.30 -16.08
CA ASP A 396 -28.82 18.27 -16.47
C ASP A 396 -29.71 18.80 -15.33
N ASP A 397 -29.46 18.43 -14.09
CA ASP A 397 -30.13 18.98 -12.89
C ASP A 397 -29.93 20.50 -12.79
N ALA A 398 -28.71 20.99 -13.04
CA ALA A 398 -28.40 22.43 -13.04
C ALA A 398 -29.05 23.19 -14.18
N ARG A 399 -29.31 22.55 -15.32
CA ARG A 399 -30.08 23.14 -16.45
C ARG A 399 -31.58 23.16 -16.18
N GLY A 400 -32.13 22.06 -15.64
CA GLY A 400 -33.54 21.98 -15.26
C GLY A 400 -33.92 23.00 -14.18
N ALA A 401 -33.06 23.24 -13.21
CA ALA A 401 -33.23 24.26 -12.17
C ALA A 401 -33.22 25.72 -12.73
N ARG A 402 -32.56 25.96 -13.87
CA ARG A 402 -32.50 27.28 -14.53
C ARG A 402 -33.67 27.53 -15.52
N SER A 403 -34.31 26.47 -16.02
CA SER A 403 -35.44 26.56 -16.96
C SER A 403 -36.80 26.57 -16.25
N GLY A 404 -36.86 26.36 -14.95
CA GLY A 404 -38.06 26.38 -14.12
C GLY A 404 -38.29 27.70 -13.36
N VAL A 405 -37.51 28.74 -13.65
CA VAL A 405 -37.67 30.14 -13.21
C VAL A 405 -38.02 31.01 -14.41
#